data_870e85cc1020a12263fa8f8a239acac0
#
_entry.id   870e85cc1020a12263fa8f8a239acac0
#
_cell.length_a   1.000
_cell.length_b   1.000
_cell.length_c   1.000
_cell.angle_alpha   90.00
_cell.angle_beta   90.00
_cell.angle_gamma   90.00
#
_symmetry.space_group_name_H-M   'P 1'
#
loop_
_entity.id
_entity.type
_entity.pdbx_description
1 polymer ?
#
loop_
_entity_poly.entity_id
_entity_poly.type
_entity_poly.pdbx_seq_one_letter_code
_entity_poly.pdbx_strand_id
1 'polypeptide(L)'
;NTFQAVDSITWIKGDHTVKFGGTYVHREVQLFRPIAGKGYFRIYGNGDYTQCPGAAGAPTLAQSGTTGWEQADLLIGFMCSYQIGIQSGLVGTTNYENAVFAQDDWKVNKKLTLNLGLRYELFSNPAERHARQSNFDLTTGHLVLAKDASDTLTDLDKNNFSPRLGFAYDFTGRGKSVLRGGFGMFYFLDRGGIDNQLAQNAPFSGSFSYNYND
;
A
#
# COMPACT_ATOMS: atom_id res chain seq x y z
N ASN A 1 12.75 1.64 -9.93
CA ASN A 1 14.01 2.19 -9.43
C ASN A 1 13.80 2.78 -8.05
N THR A 2 14.84 2.68 -7.19
CA THR A 2 14.86 3.35 -5.89
C THR A 2 16.23 4.00 -5.73
N PHE A 3 16.22 5.27 -5.43
CA PHE A 3 17.39 6.01 -5.00
C PHE A 3 17.24 6.33 -3.51
N GLN A 4 18.29 6.06 -2.72
CA GLN A 4 18.29 6.31 -1.28
C GLN A 4 19.60 7.00 -0.88
N ALA A 5 19.49 8.07 -0.11
CA ALA A 5 20.59 8.73 0.58
C ALA A 5 20.30 8.74 2.09
N VAL A 6 21.28 8.32 2.88
CA VAL A 6 21.20 8.32 4.35
C VAL A 6 22.50 8.86 4.89
N ASP A 7 22.40 9.80 5.83
CA ASP A 7 23.55 10.31 6.53
C ASP A 7 23.25 10.57 8.00
N SER A 8 24.26 10.48 8.86
CA SER A 8 24.12 10.76 10.28
C SER A 8 25.44 11.16 10.92
N ILE A 9 25.35 12.06 11.87
CA ILE A 9 26.48 12.56 12.68
C ILE A 9 26.25 12.16 14.11
N THR A 10 27.30 11.68 14.76
CA THR A 10 27.32 11.38 16.21
C THR A 10 28.24 12.34 16.90
N TRP A 11 27.74 13.01 17.93
CA TRP A 11 28.49 13.94 18.75
C TRP A 11 28.49 13.45 20.21
N ILE A 12 29.69 13.30 20.78
CA ILE A 12 29.87 12.81 22.14
C ILE A 12 30.41 13.97 23.01
N LYS A 13 29.67 14.30 24.07
CA LYS A 13 30.05 15.33 25.02
C LYS A 13 29.66 14.93 26.45
N GLY A 14 30.67 14.64 27.28
CA GLY A 14 30.45 14.19 28.66
C GLY A 14 29.59 12.92 28.71
N ASP A 15 28.48 12.99 29.39
CA ASP A 15 27.54 11.86 29.57
C ASP A 15 26.51 11.73 28.46
N HIS A 16 26.60 12.55 27.41
CA HIS A 16 25.66 12.58 26.26
C HIS A 16 26.32 12.01 25.02
N THR A 17 25.58 11.15 24.32
CA THR A 17 25.89 10.72 22.96
C THR A 17 24.72 11.08 22.05
N VAL A 18 24.84 12.24 21.40
CA VAL A 18 23.81 12.77 20.53
C VAL A 18 24.05 12.28 19.11
N LYS A 19 23.03 11.70 18.49
CA LYS A 19 23.04 11.30 17.08
C LYS A 19 21.91 12.01 16.36
N PHE A 20 22.21 12.64 15.24
CA PHE A 20 21.22 13.25 14.35
C PHE A 20 21.52 12.90 12.90
N GLY A 21 20.50 12.86 12.09
CA GLY A 21 20.66 12.48 10.69
C GLY A 21 19.39 12.61 9.90
N GLY A 22 19.52 12.24 8.62
CA GLY A 22 18.41 12.28 7.68
C GLY A 22 18.41 11.11 6.72
N THR A 23 17.26 10.89 6.13
CA THR A 23 17.03 9.89 5.08
C THR A 23 16.21 10.54 3.99
N TYR A 24 16.65 10.36 2.75
CA TYR A 24 15.91 10.71 1.55
C TYR A 24 15.76 9.45 0.70
N VAL A 25 14.54 9.15 0.31
CA VAL A 25 14.26 8.04 -0.62
C VAL A 25 13.37 8.56 -1.74
N HIS A 26 13.80 8.33 -2.97
CA HIS A 26 13.00 8.53 -4.18
C HIS A 26 12.71 7.19 -4.80
N ARG A 27 11.44 6.90 -5.02
CA ARG A 27 10.99 5.65 -5.65
C ARG A 27 10.27 5.91 -6.95
N GLU A 28 10.58 5.08 -7.91
CA GLU A 28 9.91 5.02 -9.19
C GLU A 28 9.42 3.59 -9.41
N VAL A 29 8.12 3.42 -9.59
CA VAL A 29 7.50 2.14 -9.88
C VAL A 29 6.78 2.23 -11.21
N GLN A 30 7.01 1.26 -12.10
CA GLN A 30 6.23 1.11 -13.32
C GLN A 30 5.43 -0.18 -13.25
N LEU A 31 4.16 -0.09 -13.50
CA LEU A 31 3.24 -1.21 -13.38
C LEU A 31 2.27 -1.25 -14.57
N PHE A 32 2.09 -2.42 -15.12
CA PHE A 32 0.98 -2.71 -16.03
C PHE A 32 0.11 -3.79 -15.38
N ARG A 33 -1.02 -3.38 -14.86
CA ARG A 33 -1.91 -4.25 -14.09
C ARG A 33 -3.38 -3.93 -14.38
N PRO A 34 -3.86 -4.13 -15.61
CA PRO A 34 -5.28 -4.02 -15.89
C PRO A 34 -6.05 -5.10 -15.12
N ILE A 35 -7.24 -4.76 -14.67
CA ILE A 35 -8.16 -5.72 -14.03
C ILE A 35 -8.48 -6.80 -15.08
N ALA A 36 -8.22 -8.06 -14.76
CA ALA A 36 -8.39 -9.17 -15.70
C ALA A 36 -7.69 -8.96 -17.07
N GLY A 37 -6.45 -8.44 -17.07
CA GLY A 37 -5.75 -8.01 -18.30
C GLY A 37 -5.46 -9.08 -19.33
N LYS A 38 -5.53 -10.37 -18.96
CA LYS A 38 -5.41 -11.51 -19.87
C LYS A 38 -6.75 -12.13 -20.25
N GLY A 39 -7.85 -11.52 -19.82
CA GLY A 39 -9.16 -12.14 -19.84
C GLY A 39 -9.35 -13.08 -18.64
N TYR A 40 -10.55 -13.11 -18.15
CA TYR A 40 -10.95 -13.93 -17.04
C TYR A 40 -12.28 -14.57 -17.37
N PHE A 41 -12.29 -15.90 -17.43
CA PHE A 41 -13.49 -16.69 -17.68
C PHE A 41 -13.96 -17.28 -16.35
N ARG A 42 -15.24 -17.19 -16.06
CA ARG A 42 -15.83 -17.78 -14.87
C ARG A 42 -16.76 -18.91 -15.29
N ILE A 43 -16.47 -20.07 -14.74
CA ILE A 43 -17.31 -21.25 -14.78
C ILE A 43 -17.76 -21.44 -13.35
N TYR A 44 -19.08 -21.54 -13.10
CA TYR A 44 -19.58 -21.58 -11.74
C TYR A 44 -19.57 -22.99 -11.17
N GLY A 45 -19.25 -23.06 -9.90
CA GLY A 45 -18.77 -24.13 -9.06
C GLY A 45 -19.62 -25.34 -8.77
N ASN A 46 -20.61 -25.69 -9.47
CA ASN A 46 -21.14 -27.07 -9.43
C ASN A 46 -21.15 -27.68 -10.84
N GLY A 47 -20.37 -27.07 -11.72
CA GLY A 47 -20.06 -27.63 -13.00
C GLY A 47 -21.26 -27.80 -13.89
N ASP A 48 -22.09 -26.84 -13.91
CA ASP A 48 -23.31 -27.02 -14.62
C ASP A 48 -23.44 -25.94 -15.69
N TYR A 49 -23.30 -26.28 -16.93
CA TYR A 49 -23.89 -25.63 -18.09
C TYR A 49 -25.29 -25.05 -17.72
N THR A 50 -25.88 -25.64 -16.74
CA THR A 50 -27.20 -25.47 -16.19
C THR A 50 -27.24 -24.52 -15.01
N GLN A 51 -26.10 -24.08 -14.49
CA GLN A 51 -26.04 -23.20 -13.31
C GLN A 51 -25.88 -21.70 -13.65
N CYS A 52 -25.66 -21.34 -14.91
CA CYS A 52 -25.80 -19.95 -15.29
C CYS A 52 -27.30 -19.60 -15.30
N PRO A 53 -27.81 -18.87 -14.33
CA PRO A 53 -29.23 -18.55 -14.27
C PRO A 53 -29.64 -17.83 -15.56
N GLY A 54 -30.68 -18.31 -16.23
CA GLY A 54 -31.21 -17.68 -17.47
C GLY A 54 -30.61 -18.19 -18.77
N ALA A 55 -29.63 -19.09 -18.77
CA ALA A 55 -29.14 -19.70 -20.00
C ALA A 55 -30.29 -20.45 -20.71
N ALA A 56 -30.48 -20.20 -22.01
CA ALA A 56 -31.49 -20.90 -22.80
C ALA A 56 -31.18 -22.41 -22.76
N GLY A 57 -32.09 -23.20 -22.20
CA GLY A 57 -31.90 -24.64 -21.99
C GLY A 57 -31.31 -25.02 -20.66
N ALA A 58 -30.98 -24.05 -19.78
CA ALA A 58 -30.57 -24.33 -18.42
C ALA A 58 -31.74 -24.99 -17.63
N PRO A 59 -31.46 -26.03 -16.84
CA PRO A 59 -32.48 -26.61 -15.97
C PRO A 59 -32.92 -25.60 -14.93
N THR A 60 -34.08 -25.84 -14.38
CA THR A 60 -34.63 -25.00 -13.31
C THR A 60 -33.72 -25.05 -12.09
N LEU A 61 -33.69 -23.98 -11.29
CA LEU A 61 -32.93 -23.84 -10.04
C LEU A 61 -32.99 -25.09 -9.11
N ALA A 62 -34.06 -25.86 -9.18
CA ALA A 62 -34.22 -27.10 -8.41
C ALA A 62 -33.27 -28.24 -8.85
N GLN A 63 -32.76 -28.19 -10.06
CA GLN A 63 -31.86 -29.21 -10.62
C GLN A 63 -30.40 -28.76 -10.55
N SER A 64 -30.15 -27.48 -10.32
CA SER A 64 -28.81 -26.87 -10.33
C SER A 64 -27.89 -27.29 -9.19
N GLY A 65 -28.36 -27.98 -8.20
CA GLY A 65 -27.53 -28.47 -7.07
C GLY A 65 -27.12 -29.94 -7.15
N THR A 66 -27.55 -30.68 -8.18
CA THR A 66 -27.40 -32.14 -8.23
C THR A 66 -26.75 -32.68 -9.47
N THR A 67 -26.54 -31.88 -10.49
CA THR A 67 -26.00 -32.31 -11.79
C THR A 67 -24.95 -31.34 -12.29
N GLY A 68 -24.04 -31.83 -13.08
CA GLY A 68 -23.01 -31.07 -13.77
C GLY A 68 -21.64 -31.05 -13.09
N TRP A 69 -20.64 -30.70 -13.88
CA TRP A 69 -19.25 -30.67 -13.47
C TRP A 69 -18.53 -29.53 -14.16
N GLU A 70 -17.92 -28.62 -13.39
CA GLU A 70 -17.19 -27.44 -13.93
C GLU A 70 -16.14 -27.81 -14.96
N GLN A 71 -15.47 -28.97 -14.79
CA GLN A 71 -14.51 -29.45 -15.75
C GLN A 71 -15.17 -29.89 -17.07
N ALA A 72 -16.39 -30.40 -17.01
CA ALA A 72 -17.13 -30.73 -18.22
C ALA A 72 -17.57 -29.47 -18.96
N ASP A 73 -18.03 -28.44 -18.24
CA ASP A 73 -18.36 -27.15 -18.83
C ASP A 73 -17.15 -26.47 -19.45
N LEU A 74 -15.99 -26.55 -18.80
CA LEU A 74 -14.72 -26.09 -19.38
C LEU A 74 -14.37 -26.81 -20.67
N LEU A 75 -14.53 -28.14 -20.70
CA LEU A 75 -14.19 -28.96 -21.88
C LEU A 75 -15.11 -28.69 -23.07
N ILE A 76 -16.36 -28.36 -22.86
CA ILE A 76 -17.30 -27.95 -23.92
C ILE A 76 -17.20 -26.46 -24.26
N GLY A 77 -16.34 -25.71 -23.56
CA GLY A 77 -16.13 -24.29 -23.80
C GLY A 77 -17.25 -23.39 -23.28
N PHE A 78 -18.08 -23.88 -22.34
CA PHE A 78 -19.14 -23.10 -21.78
C PHE A 78 -18.66 -22.23 -20.62
N MET A 79 -19.01 -20.93 -20.63
CA MET A 79 -18.65 -19.98 -19.59
C MET A 79 -19.84 -19.11 -19.22
N CYS A 80 -19.99 -18.83 -17.92
CA CYS A 80 -21.06 -17.98 -17.41
C CYS A 80 -20.75 -16.52 -17.49
N SER A 81 -19.50 -16.16 -17.37
CA SER A 81 -19.07 -14.76 -17.56
C SER A 81 -17.65 -14.67 -18.10
N TYR A 82 -17.41 -13.58 -18.79
CA TYR A 82 -16.09 -13.20 -19.28
C TYR A 82 -15.81 -11.76 -18.85
N GLN A 83 -14.60 -11.51 -18.42
CA GLN A 83 -14.15 -10.14 -18.12
C GLN A 83 -12.79 -9.89 -18.74
N ILE A 84 -12.61 -8.72 -19.33
CA ILE A 84 -11.32 -8.23 -19.78
C ILE A 84 -11.13 -6.79 -19.32
N GLY A 85 -9.93 -6.47 -18.83
CA GLY A 85 -9.58 -5.12 -18.44
C GLY A 85 -8.75 -4.40 -19.47
N ILE A 86 -8.94 -3.12 -19.52
CA ILE A 86 -8.19 -2.20 -20.36
C ILE A 86 -7.51 -1.18 -19.44
N GLN A 87 -6.27 -0.88 -19.74
CA GLN A 87 -5.50 0.15 -19.07
C GLN A 87 -4.78 0.99 -20.13
N SER A 88 -4.76 2.32 -19.95
CA SER A 88 -4.22 3.28 -20.93
C SER A 88 -2.69 3.26 -21.08
N GLY A 89 -2.05 2.13 -20.76
CA GLY A 89 -0.60 1.91 -20.86
C GLY A 89 0.06 1.63 -19.51
N LEU A 90 1.38 1.66 -19.49
CA LEU A 90 2.16 1.53 -18.26
C LEU A 90 1.86 2.69 -17.33
N VAL A 91 1.51 2.39 -16.08
CA VAL A 91 1.40 3.36 -15.00
C VAL A 91 2.77 3.51 -14.35
N GLY A 92 3.28 4.74 -14.35
CA GLY A 92 4.55 5.09 -13.72
C GLY A 92 4.32 5.99 -12.52
N THR A 93 4.45 5.48 -11.32
CA THR A 93 4.30 6.28 -10.10
C THR A 93 5.65 6.66 -9.51
N THR A 94 5.70 7.87 -8.96
CA THR A 94 6.84 8.37 -8.19
C THR A 94 6.38 8.78 -6.81
N ASN A 95 7.20 8.50 -5.79
CA ASN A 95 7.00 9.01 -4.44
C ASN A 95 8.33 9.28 -3.75
N TYR A 96 8.28 10.14 -2.72
CA TYR A 96 9.42 10.55 -1.91
C TYR A 96 9.16 10.22 -0.44
N GLU A 97 10.19 9.73 0.24
CA GLU A 97 10.18 9.51 1.67
C GLU A 97 11.34 10.31 2.27
N ASN A 98 11.01 11.28 3.10
CA ASN A 98 11.98 12.12 3.79
C ASN A 98 11.86 11.88 5.29
N ALA A 99 12.99 11.80 5.97
CA ALA A 99 12.99 11.73 7.41
C ALA A 99 14.20 12.44 8.00
N VAL A 100 13.99 13.08 9.14
CA VAL A 100 15.05 13.62 9.98
C VAL A 100 14.86 13.12 11.39
N PHE A 101 15.97 12.92 12.11
CA PHE A 101 15.91 12.46 13.48
C PHE A 101 17.01 13.06 14.34
N ALA A 102 16.72 13.15 15.62
CA ALA A 102 17.70 13.41 16.67
C ALA A 102 17.47 12.41 17.82
N GLN A 103 18.54 11.90 18.38
CA GLN A 103 18.52 10.96 19.49
C GLN A 103 19.67 11.29 20.44
N ASP A 104 19.43 11.16 21.74
CA ASP A 104 20.44 11.29 22.79
C ASP A 104 20.43 10.05 23.68
N ASP A 105 21.58 9.44 23.83
CA ASP A 105 21.86 8.41 24.82
C ASP A 105 22.56 9.10 26.01
N TRP A 106 21.78 9.45 27.02
CA TRP A 106 22.22 10.21 28.19
C TRP A 106 22.48 9.30 29.38
N LYS A 107 23.71 9.25 29.82
CA LYS A 107 24.11 8.61 31.07
C LYS A 107 23.88 9.55 32.25
N VAL A 108 22.65 9.56 32.78
CA VAL A 108 22.24 10.45 33.89
C VAL A 108 23.14 10.27 35.12
N ASN A 109 23.52 9.03 35.38
CA ASN A 109 24.48 8.65 36.40
C ASN A 109 25.00 7.21 36.17
N LYS A 110 25.82 6.67 37.08
CA LYS A 110 26.40 5.31 36.98
C LYS A 110 25.36 4.18 36.92
N LYS A 111 24.11 4.46 37.30
CA LYS A 111 23.03 3.47 37.37
C LYS A 111 21.91 3.70 36.36
N LEU A 112 21.74 4.90 35.82
CA LEU A 112 20.62 5.26 34.95
C LEU A 112 21.13 5.81 33.61
N THR A 113 20.71 5.17 32.55
CA THR A 113 20.84 5.67 31.18
C THR A 113 19.43 5.91 30.60
N LEU A 114 19.23 7.05 29.97
CA LEU A 114 18.03 7.39 29.22
C LEU A 114 18.37 7.44 27.74
N ASN A 115 17.44 6.94 26.92
CA ASN A 115 17.49 7.05 25.46
C ASN A 115 16.31 7.92 25.04
N LEU A 116 16.58 9.09 24.53
CA LEU A 116 15.57 10.07 24.12
C LEU A 116 15.71 10.31 22.63
N GLY A 117 14.64 10.19 21.89
CA GLY A 117 14.68 10.40 20.44
C GLY A 117 13.40 10.99 19.89
N LEU A 118 13.56 11.74 18.81
CA LEU A 118 12.46 12.22 17.99
C LEU A 118 12.84 12.02 16.53
N ARG A 119 11.91 11.44 15.76
CA ARG A 119 12.02 11.34 14.31
C ARG A 119 10.79 12.00 13.69
N TYR A 120 11.01 12.79 12.67
CA TYR A 120 9.94 13.33 11.83
C TYR A 120 10.02 12.70 10.45
N GLU A 121 8.89 12.27 9.93
CA GLU A 121 8.79 11.58 8.65
C GLU A 121 7.78 12.28 7.74
N LEU A 122 8.15 12.45 6.48
CA LEU A 122 7.29 13.00 5.46
C LEU A 122 7.24 12.05 4.27
N PHE A 123 6.10 11.42 4.06
CA PHE A 123 5.85 10.52 2.94
C PHE A 123 5.01 11.24 1.89
N SER A 124 5.53 11.42 0.68
CA SER A 124 4.68 11.93 -0.40
C SER A 124 3.75 10.83 -0.88
N ASN A 125 2.53 11.19 -1.22
CA ASN A 125 1.64 10.28 -1.90
C ASN A 125 2.15 9.99 -3.32
N PRO A 126 1.85 8.82 -3.91
CA PRO A 126 2.28 8.51 -5.27
C PRO A 126 1.63 9.43 -6.30
N ALA A 127 2.45 9.99 -7.20
CA ALA A 127 1.99 10.74 -8.35
C ALA A 127 2.28 9.97 -9.64
N GLU A 128 1.34 9.93 -10.58
CA GLU A 128 1.53 9.26 -11.86
C GLU A 128 2.23 10.20 -12.85
N ARG A 129 3.32 9.73 -13.47
CA ARG A 129 4.27 10.50 -14.31
C ARG A 129 3.65 11.20 -15.52
N HIS A 130 2.51 10.74 -15.99
CA HIS A 130 1.80 11.27 -17.15
C HIS A 130 0.44 11.85 -16.77
N ALA A 131 0.25 12.17 -15.48
CA ALA A 131 -1.02 12.67 -14.93
C ALA A 131 -2.24 11.71 -15.20
N ARG A 132 -1.98 10.41 -15.37
CA ARG A 132 -3.02 9.41 -15.65
C ARG A 132 -3.55 8.81 -14.38
N GLN A 133 -4.07 9.65 -13.51
CA GLN A 133 -4.77 9.23 -12.30
C GLN A 133 -5.98 10.12 -12.05
N SER A 134 -6.96 9.57 -11.40
CA SER A 134 -8.21 10.25 -11.07
C SER A 134 -8.69 9.83 -9.69
N ASN A 135 -9.41 10.74 -9.05
CA ASN A 135 -10.07 10.49 -7.79
C ASN A 135 -11.52 10.98 -7.84
N PHE A 136 -12.40 10.42 -7.03
CA PHE A 136 -13.78 10.87 -6.93
C PHE A 136 -13.90 11.85 -5.76
N ASP A 137 -14.30 13.08 -6.06
CA ASP A 137 -14.57 14.09 -5.02
C ASP A 137 -15.98 13.88 -4.48
N LEU A 138 -16.06 13.43 -3.23
CA LEU A 138 -17.33 13.18 -2.54
C LEU A 138 -18.13 14.45 -2.27
N THR A 139 -17.47 15.61 -2.25
CA THR A 139 -18.13 16.89 -1.96
C THR A 139 -18.88 17.42 -3.18
N THR A 140 -18.26 17.30 -4.34
CA THR A 140 -18.81 17.80 -5.61
C THR A 140 -19.55 16.71 -6.39
N GLY A 141 -19.34 15.43 -6.07
CA GLY A 141 -19.91 14.29 -6.79
C GLY A 141 -19.29 14.08 -8.17
N HIS A 142 -18.10 14.64 -8.41
CA HIS A 142 -17.42 14.57 -9.71
C HIS A 142 -16.09 13.83 -9.66
N LEU A 143 -15.71 13.29 -10.80
CA LEU A 143 -14.39 12.74 -11.02
C LEU A 143 -13.39 13.89 -11.23
N VAL A 144 -12.32 13.92 -10.47
CA VAL A 144 -11.21 14.87 -10.58
C VAL A 144 -10.01 14.18 -11.19
N LEU A 145 -9.46 14.76 -12.24
CA LEU A 145 -8.26 14.27 -12.91
C LEU A 145 -7.02 15.00 -12.39
N ALA A 146 -5.90 14.31 -12.34
CA ALA A 146 -4.63 14.94 -12.05
C ALA A 146 -4.30 16.02 -13.09
N LYS A 147 -3.87 17.18 -12.62
CA LYS A 147 -3.52 18.34 -13.45
C LYS A 147 -2.18 18.17 -14.16
N ASP A 148 -1.24 17.56 -13.46
CA ASP A 148 0.11 17.30 -13.92
C ASP A 148 0.74 16.09 -13.22
N ALA A 149 1.97 15.77 -13.58
CA ALA A 149 2.71 14.61 -13.06
C ALA A 149 3.10 14.72 -11.56
N SER A 150 2.86 15.85 -10.91
CA SER A 150 3.11 16.05 -9.47
C SER A 150 1.84 16.02 -8.63
N ASP A 151 0.69 16.08 -9.28
CA ASP A 151 -0.62 16.09 -8.60
C ASP A 151 -0.97 14.69 -8.10
N THR A 152 -1.00 14.54 -6.80
CA THR A 152 -1.29 13.27 -6.14
C THR A 152 -2.78 13.02 -5.92
N LEU A 153 -3.63 14.03 -6.13
CA LEU A 153 -5.09 14.01 -5.87
C LEU A 153 -5.49 13.64 -4.44
N THR A 154 -4.52 13.71 -3.52
CA THR A 154 -4.70 13.37 -2.10
C THR A 154 -3.88 14.34 -1.25
N ASP A 155 -4.36 14.62 -0.05
CA ASP A 155 -3.68 15.51 0.88
C ASP A 155 -2.43 14.86 1.47
N LEU A 156 -1.38 15.65 1.61
CA LEU A 156 -0.14 15.23 2.21
C LEU A 156 -0.22 15.25 3.73
N ASP A 157 -0.02 14.09 4.36
CA ASP A 157 0.12 14.00 5.81
C ASP A 157 1.47 14.58 6.27
N LYS A 158 1.41 15.55 7.22
CA LYS A 158 2.58 16.29 7.71
C LYS A 158 2.80 16.16 9.21
N ASN A 159 2.06 15.29 9.89
CA ASN A 159 2.05 15.20 11.36
C ASN A 159 2.79 13.97 11.91
N ASN A 160 3.63 13.32 11.12
CA ASN A 160 4.30 12.07 11.47
C ASN A 160 5.51 12.28 12.39
N PHE A 161 5.25 12.60 13.65
CA PHE A 161 6.26 12.71 14.69
C PHE A 161 6.35 11.40 15.48
N SER A 162 7.53 10.81 15.49
CA SER A 162 7.86 9.50 16.09
C SER A 162 8.72 9.70 17.33
N PRO A 163 8.16 9.98 18.52
CA PRO A 163 8.92 10.03 19.75
C PRO A 163 9.38 8.63 20.16
N ARG A 164 10.58 8.57 20.75
CA ARG A 164 11.20 7.35 21.29
C ARG A 164 11.77 7.64 22.66
N LEU A 165 11.38 6.85 23.63
CA LEU A 165 11.82 6.96 25.01
C LEU A 165 12.31 5.59 25.47
N GLY A 166 13.46 5.54 26.08
CA GLY A 166 14.01 4.32 26.65
C GLY A 166 14.75 4.61 27.96
N PHE A 167 14.87 3.61 28.79
CA PHE A 167 15.70 3.67 29.99
C PHE A 167 16.36 2.33 30.30
N ALA A 168 17.50 2.41 30.92
CA ALA A 168 18.19 1.27 31.56
C ALA A 168 18.60 1.66 32.96
N TYR A 169 18.12 0.92 33.97
CA TYR A 169 18.44 1.15 35.38
C TYR A 169 19.16 -0.06 35.97
N ASP A 170 20.40 0.15 36.39
CA ASP A 170 21.22 -0.86 37.07
C ASP A 170 21.08 -0.75 38.61
N PHE A 171 20.36 -1.68 39.20
CA PHE A 171 20.10 -1.69 40.64
C PHE A 171 21.41 -1.76 41.48
N THR A 172 22.38 -2.46 40.96
CA THR A 172 23.63 -2.74 41.67
C THR A 172 24.75 -1.74 41.38
N GLY A 173 24.63 -1.00 40.25
CA GLY A 173 25.70 -0.16 39.73
C GLY A 173 26.93 -0.93 39.23
N ARG A 174 26.79 -2.25 39.07
CA ARG A 174 27.87 -3.17 38.64
C ARG A 174 27.45 -4.01 37.43
N GLY A 175 26.31 -3.71 36.80
CA GLY A 175 25.77 -4.43 35.66
C GLY A 175 25.19 -5.81 35.97
N LYS A 176 25.06 -6.21 37.25
CA LYS A 176 24.56 -7.55 37.62
C LYS A 176 23.04 -7.69 37.53
N SER A 177 22.31 -6.61 37.72
CA SER A 177 20.85 -6.59 37.62
C SER A 177 20.38 -5.28 36.97
N VAL A 178 19.84 -5.36 35.79
CA VAL A 178 19.44 -4.18 34.99
C VAL A 178 17.99 -4.33 34.54
N LEU A 179 17.17 -3.35 34.89
CA LEU A 179 15.82 -3.18 34.34
C LEU A 179 15.89 -2.28 33.12
N ARG A 180 15.25 -2.69 32.03
CA ARG A 180 15.13 -1.91 30.79
C ARG A 180 13.68 -1.79 30.35
N GLY A 181 13.34 -0.65 29.81
CA GLY A 181 12.02 -0.41 29.21
C GLY A 181 12.10 0.66 28.16
N GLY A 182 11.10 0.72 27.30
CA GLY A 182 11.02 1.73 26.26
C GLY A 182 9.64 1.82 25.62
N PHE A 183 9.42 2.95 25.00
CA PHE A 183 8.24 3.27 24.20
C PHE A 183 8.67 3.98 22.92
N GLY A 184 8.00 3.71 21.81
CA GLY A 184 8.22 4.42 20.55
C GLY A 184 7.01 4.38 19.66
N MET A 185 6.81 5.48 18.92
CA MET A 185 5.87 5.56 17.81
C MET A 185 6.60 5.42 16.49
N PHE A 186 5.93 4.80 15.52
CA PHE A 186 6.49 4.56 14.19
C PHE A 186 5.41 4.80 13.16
N TYR A 187 5.79 5.44 12.06
CA TYR A 187 4.94 5.61 10.90
C TYR A 187 5.49 4.78 9.74
N PHE A 188 4.63 4.36 8.86
CA PHE A 188 5.01 3.69 7.63
C PHE A 188 4.08 4.11 6.49
N LEU A 189 4.60 4.07 5.27
CA LEU A 189 3.80 4.28 4.08
C LEU A 189 3.22 2.94 3.62
N ASP A 190 1.90 2.86 3.48
CA ASP A 190 1.25 1.73 2.82
C ASP A 190 1.51 1.80 1.31
N ARG A 191 2.39 0.92 0.83
CA ARG A 191 2.82 0.89 -0.57
C ARG A 191 1.96 0.02 -1.47
N GLY A 192 1.08 -0.76 -0.91
CA GLY A 192 0.24 -1.72 -1.64
C GLY A 192 -1.23 -1.39 -1.66
N GLY A 193 -1.64 -0.40 -0.88
CA GLY A 193 -3.02 -0.04 -0.63
C GLY A 193 -3.61 0.96 -1.62
N ILE A 194 -4.44 1.82 -1.09
CA ILE A 194 -5.29 2.76 -1.82
C ILE A 194 -4.50 3.70 -2.73
N ASP A 195 -3.30 4.11 -2.32
CA ASP A 195 -2.51 5.13 -3.02
C ASP A 195 -2.06 4.74 -4.42
N ASN A 196 -1.93 3.45 -4.70
CA ASN A 196 -1.53 2.97 -6.03
C ASN A 196 -2.71 2.73 -6.97
N GLN A 197 -3.93 2.95 -6.52
CA GLN A 197 -5.13 2.59 -7.29
C GLN A 197 -5.72 3.75 -8.09
N LEU A 198 -5.34 4.99 -7.81
CA LEU A 198 -5.88 6.16 -8.50
C LEU A 198 -5.66 6.13 -10.02
N ALA A 199 -4.57 5.51 -10.48
CA ALA A 199 -4.30 5.28 -11.88
C ALA A 199 -5.10 4.12 -12.49
N GLN A 200 -5.83 3.36 -11.68
CA GLN A 200 -6.75 2.31 -12.13
C GLN A 200 -8.20 2.79 -12.20
N ASN A 201 -8.45 4.05 -11.90
CA ASN A 201 -9.77 4.66 -12.04
C ASN A 201 -10.05 5.10 -13.50
N ALA A 202 -11.33 5.22 -13.82
CA ALA A 202 -11.75 5.84 -15.07
C ALA A 202 -11.22 7.28 -15.17
N PRO A 203 -10.86 7.78 -16.36
CA PRO A 203 -10.92 7.13 -17.67
C PRO A 203 -9.68 6.31 -18.03
N PHE A 204 -8.71 6.16 -17.13
CA PHE A 204 -7.40 5.57 -17.43
C PHE A 204 -7.38 4.05 -17.39
N SER A 205 -8.34 3.46 -16.69
CA SER A 205 -8.54 2.02 -16.63
C SER A 205 -10.03 1.70 -16.63
N GLY A 206 -10.39 0.55 -17.13
CA GLY A 206 -11.75 0.05 -17.15
C GLY A 206 -11.77 -1.45 -17.39
N SER A 207 -12.94 -2.04 -17.26
CA SER A 207 -13.15 -3.43 -17.62
C SER A 207 -14.46 -3.61 -18.36
N PHE A 208 -14.46 -4.51 -19.32
CA PHE A 208 -15.67 -5.04 -19.93
C PHE A 208 -15.97 -6.39 -19.31
N SER A 209 -17.21 -6.58 -18.90
CA SER A 209 -17.72 -7.88 -18.47
C SER A 209 -18.91 -8.25 -19.35
N TYR A 210 -18.97 -9.50 -19.71
CA TYR A 210 -20.10 -10.14 -20.34
C TYR A 210 -20.60 -11.24 -19.42
N ASN A 211 -21.89 -11.24 -19.11
CA ASN A 211 -22.56 -12.30 -18.41
C ASN A 211 -23.54 -12.96 -19.36
N TYR A 212 -23.69 -14.27 -19.29
CA TYR A 212 -24.52 -15.03 -20.21
C TYR A 212 -26.00 -14.56 -20.19
N ASN A 213 -26.41 -13.84 -19.15
CA ASN A 213 -27.78 -13.36 -18.95
C ASN A 213 -28.01 -11.91 -19.41
N ASP A 214 -26.99 -11.23 -19.88
CA ASP A 214 -27.10 -9.89 -20.47
C ASP A 214 -27.31 -10.02 -21.98
#